data_b769770d6f4d56216e5d8e38e56b2418
#
_entry.id   b769770d6f4d56216e5d8e38e56b2418
#
_cell.length_a   1.000
_cell.length_b   1.000
_cell.length_c   1.000
_cell.angle_alpha   90.00
_cell.angle_beta   90.00
_cell.angle_gamma   90.00
#
_symmetry.space_group_name_H-M   'P 1'
#
loop_
_entity.id
_entity.type
_entity.pdbx_description
1 polymer ?
#
loop_
_entity_poly.entity_id
_entity_poly.type
_entity_poly.pdbx_seq_one_letter_code
_entity_poly.pdbx_strand_id
1 'polypeptide(L)'
;MSSTFHLAIPVTSIKEAEKFYCDLLGCKKGNYEEGKWQDINFWGNELTLHEADHALPNERHHVDMGQVCVPHFGIHLTRDVFDSIKEKIESNDEFKYLDEPYLRFKDDEQEQETFFIKDPSGN
;
A
#
# COMPACT_ATOMS: atom_id res chain seq x y z
N MET A 1 -2.72 12.86 23.02
CA MET A 1 -2.21 12.20 21.80
C MET A 1 -3.11 11.04 21.42
N SER A 2 -3.46 10.94 20.17
CA SER A 2 -4.17 9.77 19.67
C SER A 2 -3.20 8.62 19.45
N SER A 3 -3.70 7.41 19.61
CA SER A 3 -2.92 6.22 19.34
C SER A 3 -2.77 6.01 17.82
N THR A 4 -1.62 5.50 17.39
CA THR A 4 -1.37 5.19 16.00
C THR A 4 -0.91 3.75 15.86
N PHE A 5 -1.15 3.22 14.69
CA PHE A 5 -0.75 1.86 14.33
C PHE A 5 0.66 1.89 13.76
N HIS A 6 1.46 0.90 14.10
CA HIS A 6 2.81 0.74 13.56
C HIS A 6 2.89 -0.61 12.83
N LEU A 7 3.43 -0.59 11.61
CA LEU A 7 3.66 -1.79 10.81
C LEU A 7 5.04 -1.70 10.17
N ALA A 8 5.83 -2.76 10.29
CA ALA A 8 7.11 -2.88 9.62
C ALA A 8 7.01 -3.92 8.51
N ILE A 9 7.46 -3.58 7.32
CA ILE A 9 7.45 -4.49 6.16
C ILE A 9 8.82 -4.52 5.51
N PRO A 10 9.21 -5.66 4.94
CA PRO A 10 10.45 -5.74 4.18
C PRO A 10 10.25 -5.21 2.76
N VAL A 11 11.28 -4.55 2.23
CA VAL A 11 11.31 -4.09 0.84
C VAL A 11 12.66 -4.45 0.23
N THR A 12 12.68 -4.63 -1.08
CA THR A 12 13.93 -4.92 -1.79
C THR A 12 14.74 -3.66 -2.04
N SER A 13 14.07 -2.52 -2.16
CA SER A 13 14.71 -1.22 -2.38
C SER A 13 13.85 -0.14 -1.76
N ILE A 14 14.42 0.62 -0.82
CA ILE A 14 13.74 1.77 -0.23
C ILE A 14 13.42 2.81 -1.30
N LYS A 15 14.33 3.04 -2.25
CA LYS A 15 14.11 3.99 -3.34
C LYS A 15 12.88 3.64 -4.18
N GLU A 16 12.76 2.38 -4.57
CA GLU A 16 11.62 1.94 -5.34
C GLU A 16 10.32 1.98 -4.52
N ALA A 17 10.41 1.61 -3.25
CA ALA A 17 9.26 1.68 -2.34
C ALA A 17 8.80 3.13 -2.15
N GLU A 18 9.70 4.09 -2.08
CA GLU A 18 9.35 5.50 -1.95
C GLU A 18 8.54 6.00 -3.15
N LYS A 19 8.85 5.54 -4.36
CA LYS A 19 8.06 5.90 -5.54
C LYS A 19 6.61 5.45 -5.38
N PHE A 20 6.41 4.30 -4.80
CA PHE A 20 5.08 3.76 -4.55
C PHE A 20 4.37 4.53 -3.42
N TYR A 21 4.98 4.57 -2.25
CA TYR A 21 4.31 5.13 -1.06
C TYR A 21 4.26 6.65 -1.09
N CYS A 22 5.25 7.32 -1.64
CA CYS A 22 5.31 8.78 -1.63
C CYS A 22 4.79 9.39 -2.93
N ASP A 23 5.25 8.93 -4.09
CA ASP A 23 4.85 9.53 -5.35
C ASP A 23 3.45 9.10 -5.78
N LEU A 24 3.14 7.80 -5.68
CA LEU A 24 1.80 7.33 -6.03
C LEU A 24 0.79 7.62 -4.94
N LEU A 25 1.05 7.15 -3.72
CA LEU A 25 0.07 7.25 -2.63
C LEU A 25 0.08 8.62 -1.94
N GLY A 26 1.12 9.42 -2.13
CA GLY A 26 1.18 10.75 -1.56
C GLY A 26 1.58 10.80 -0.09
N CYS A 27 2.12 9.72 0.45
CA CYS A 27 2.57 9.68 1.85
C CYS A 27 3.87 10.45 2.03
N LYS A 28 4.10 10.97 3.22
CA LYS A 28 5.32 11.70 3.55
C LYS A 28 6.31 10.81 4.26
N LYS A 29 7.59 11.07 4.03
CA LYS A 29 8.68 10.35 4.70
C LYS A 29 8.86 10.90 6.11
N GLY A 30 9.21 10.00 7.04
CA GLY A 30 9.60 10.35 8.39
C GLY A 30 11.07 10.10 8.64
N ASN A 31 11.38 9.56 9.82
CA ASN A 31 12.76 9.24 10.20
C ASN A 31 13.31 8.10 9.34
N TYR A 32 14.63 7.99 9.29
CA TYR A 32 15.27 6.95 8.50
C TYR A 32 16.68 6.65 9.00
N GLU A 33 17.21 5.51 8.60
CA GLU A 33 18.63 5.19 8.68
C GLU A 33 19.05 4.73 7.30
N GLU A 34 19.94 5.47 6.66
CA GLU A 34 20.30 5.25 5.27
C GLU A 34 20.75 3.83 5.00
N GLY A 35 20.17 3.23 3.95
CA GLY A 35 20.47 1.86 3.55
C GLY A 35 19.87 0.79 4.42
N LYS A 36 19.09 1.15 5.44
CA LYS A 36 18.50 0.20 6.39
C LYS A 36 16.99 0.28 6.45
N TRP A 37 16.45 1.45 6.80
CA TRP A 37 15.01 1.61 6.93
C TRP A 37 14.57 3.05 6.71
N GLN A 38 13.29 3.19 6.38
CA GLN A 38 12.63 4.48 6.16
C GLN A 38 11.23 4.40 6.75
N ASP A 39 10.88 5.35 7.61
CA ASP A 39 9.52 5.52 8.09
C ASP A 39 8.69 6.29 7.09
N ILE A 40 7.45 5.88 6.94
CA ILE A 40 6.45 6.53 6.10
C ILE A 40 5.28 6.90 7.00
N ASN A 41 4.81 8.14 6.87
CA ASN A 41 3.56 8.54 7.50
C ASN A 41 2.41 8.05 6.63
N PHE A 42 1.83 6.91 7.03
CA PHE A 42 0.76 6.25 6.29
C PHE A 42 -0.58 6.69 6.87
N TRP A 43 -1.04 7.85 6.43
CA TRP A 43 -2.27 8.49 6.91
C TRP A 43 -2.33 8.56 8.44
N GLY A 44 -1.26 9.04 9.04
CA GLY A 44 -1.15 9.18 10.49
C GLY A 44 -0.60 7.95 11.21
N ASN A 45 -0.41 6.85 10.51
CA ASN A 45 0.18 5.63 11.07
C ASN A 45 1.64 5.50 10.65
N GLU A 46 2.43 4.79 11.44
CA GLU A 46 3.84 4.60 11.16
C GLU A 46 4.05 3.31 10.37
N LEU A 47 4.46 3.45 9.11
CA LEU A 47 4.83 2.32 8.26
C LEU A 47 6.35 2.37 8.08
N THR A 48 7.06 1.35 8.56
CA THR A 48 8.50 1.29 8.43
C THR A 48 8.90 0.32 7.32
N LEU A 49 9.67 0.84 6.37
CA LEU A 49 10.20 0.06 5.25
C LEU A 49 11.60 -0.40 5.62
N HIS A 50 11.80 -1.70 5.81
CA HIS A 50 13.12 -2.28 6.08
C HIS A 50 13.71 -2.86 4.81
N GLU A 51 14.89 -2.36 4.40
CA GLU A 51 15.54 -2.88 3.20
C GLU A 51 16.14 -4.25 3.51
N ALA A 52 15.70 -5.24 2.77
CA ALA A 52 16.18 -6.60 2.91
C ALA A 52 17.46 -6.79 2.10
N ASP A 53 18.39 -7.57 2.64
CA ASP A 53 19.66 -7.89 1.97
C ASP A 53 19.60 -9.22 1.19
N HIS A 54 18.41 -9.77 1.05
CA HIS A 54 18.19 -11.06 0.38
C HIS A 54 16.81 -11.07 -0.27
N ALA A 55 16.56 -12.04 -1.11
CA ALA A 55 15.27 -12.21 -1.76
C ALA A 55 14.17 -12.44 -0.73
N LEU A 56 13.06 -11.71 -0.88
CA LEU A 56 11.94 -11.83 0.04
C LEU A 56 11.13 -13.09 -0.28
N PRO A 57 10.70 -13.83 0.75
CA PRO A 57 9.86 -14.99 0.51
C PRO A 57 8.50 -14.55 -0.05
N ASN A 58 8.01 -15.29 -1.02
CA ASN A 58 6.72 -15.03 -1.64
C ASN A 58 5.64 -15.92 -1.02
N GLU A 59 5.59 -15.95 0.31
CA GLU A 59 4.64 -16.77 1.05
C GLU A 59 3.36 -15.98 1.29
N ARG A 60 2.49 -16.00 0.31
CA ARG A 60 1.19 -15.36 0.41
C ARG A 60 0.12 -16.36 0.06
N HIS A 61 -0.96 -16.32 0.81
CA HIS A 61 -2.07 -17.23 0.63
C HIS A 61 -3.22 -16.51 -0.07
N HIS A 62 -3.69 -17.08 -1.17
CA HIS A 62 -4.86 -16.55 -1.85
C HIS A 62 -6.09 -16.75 -0.99
N VAL A 63 -6.96 -15.75 -1.01
CA VAL A 63 -8.26 -15.82 -0.36
C VAL A 63 -9.35 -15.86 -1.44
N ASP A 64 -10.59 -16.03 -1.03
CA ASP A 64 -11.73 -16.28 -1.92
C ASP A 64 -12.16 -15.10 -2.79
N MET A 65 -11.38 -14.04 -2.84
CA MET A 65 -11.70 -12.81 -3.56
C MET A 65 -10.77 -12.58 -4.75
N GLY A 66 -10.65 -13.56 -5.62
CA GLY A 66 -9.86 -13.41 -6.83
C GLY A 66 -8.37 -13.51 -6.58
N GLN A 67 -7.62 -12.46 -6.90
CA GLN A 67 -6.17 -12.46 -6.78
C GLN A 67 -5.66 -11.89 -5.45
N VAL A 68 -6.58 -11.60 -4.55
CA VAL A 68 -6.22 -11.08 -3.23
C VAL A 68 -5.47 -12.12 -2.43
N CYS A 69 -4.41 -11.70 -1.78
CA CYS A 69 -3.55 -12.56 -0.97
C CYS A 69 -3.47 -12.02 0.45
N VAL A 70 -3.14 -12.87 1.39
CA VAL A 70 -2.82 -12.48 2.76
C VAL A 70 -1.40 -12.91 3.10
N PRO A 71 -0.63 -12.13 3.90
CA PRO A 71 -1.06 -10.87 4.51
C PRO A 71 -1.15 -9.71 3.51
N HIS A 72 -2.03 -8.77 3.81
CA HIS A 72 -2.09 -7.48 3.14
C HIS A 72 -2.53 -6.44 4.16
N PHE A 73 -2.39 -5.17 3.82
CA PHE A 73 -2.86 -4.07 4.67
C PHE A 73 -3.39 -2.97 3.77
N GLY A 74 -4.12 -2.04 4.37
CA GLY A 74 -4.72 -0.98 3.58
C GLY A 74 -5.25 0.14 4.43
N ILE A 75 -5.92 1.06 3.78
CA ILE A 75 -6.46 2.27 4.38
C ILE A 75 -7.82 2.58 3.78
N HIS A 76 -8.73 3.05 4.60
CA HIS A 76 -10.01 3.59 4.15
C HIS A 76 -9.82 5.08 3.89
N LEU A 77 -10.08 5.50 2.68
CA LEU A 77 -9.81 6.88 2.24
C LEU A 77 -11.11 7.63 1.99
N THR A 78 -11.03 8.96 2.04
CA THR A 78 -12.10 9.80 1.52
C THR A 78 -12.23 9.58 0.02
N ARG A 79 -13.40 9.87 -0.53
CA ARG A 79 -13.66 9.69 -1.97
C ARG A 79 -12.66 10.49 -2.81
N ASP A 80 -12.34 11.71 -2.40
CA ASP A 80 -11.44 12.58 -3.15
C ASP A 80 -10.02 11.99 -3.25
N VAL A 81 -9.49 11.48 -2.13
CA VAL A 81 -8.15 10.90 -2.10
C VAL A 81 -8.13 9.57 -2.86
N PHE A 82 -9.14 8.75 -2.67
CA PHE A 82 -9.29 7.47 -3.38
C PHE A 82 -9.29 7.70 -4.90
N ASP A 83 -10.11 8.62 -5.39
CA ASP A 83 -10.22 8.91 -6.81
C ASP A 83 -8.92 9.49 -7.37
N SER A 84 -8.20 10.30 -6.59
CA SER A 84 -6.92 10.86 -7.00
C SER A 84 -5.87 9.77 -7.22
N ILE A 85 -5.80 8.80 -6.31
CA ILE A 85 -4.85 7.67 -6.43
C ILE A 85 -5.25 6.78 -7.61
N LYS A 86 -6.53 6.50 -7.74
CA LYS A 86 -7.08 5.71 -8.84
C LYS A 86 -6.71 6.32 -10.20
N GLU A 87 -6.85 7.63 -10.32
CA GLU A 87 -6.48 8.35 -11.55
C GLU A 87 -4.99 8.22 -11.85
N LYS A 88 -4.13 8.32 -10.84
CA LYS A 88 -2.68 8.15 -11.00
C LYS A 88 -2.33 6.75 -11.49
N ILE A 89 -2.98 5.73 -10.96
CA ILE A 89 -2.76 4.36 -11.40
C ILE A 89 -3.20 4.19 -12.86
N GLU A 90 -4.37 4.70 -13.21
CA GLU A 90 -4.97 4.49 -14.53
C GLU A 90 -4.30 5.32 -15.63
N SER A 91 -3.64 6.43 -15.27
CA SER A 91 -2.95 7.29 -16.22
C SER A 91 -1.45 7.00 -16.36
N ASN A 92 -0.94 5.98 -15.67
CA ASN A 92 0.49 5.69 -15.61
C ASN A 92 0.74 4.19 -15.79
N ASP A 93 1.55 3.83 -16.77
CA ASP A 93 1.87 2.43 -17.06
C ASP A 93 2.76 1.78 -16.01
N GLU A 94 3.36 2.57 -15.13
CA GLU A 94 4.25 2.06 -14.07
C GLU A 94 3.49 1.30 -12.97
N PHE A 95 2.23 1.68 -12.71
CA PHE A 95 1.44 1.10 -11.65
C PHE A 95 0.24 0.33 -12.21
N LYS A 96 -0.05 -0.81 -11.61
CA LYS A 96 -1.15 -1.68 -12.06
C LYS A 96 -1.95 -2.17 -10.86
N TYR A 97 -3.24 -2.39 -11.09
CA TYR A 97 -4.07 -3.05 -10.10
C TYR A 97 -3.71 -4.53 -10.00
N LEU A 98 -3.68 -5.06 -8.80
CA LEU A 98 -3.74 -6.51 -8.58
C LEU A 98 -5.19 -6.97 -8.77
N ASP A 99 -6.13 -6.28 -8.14
CA ASP A 99 -7.56 -6.42 -8.37
C ASP A 99 -8.11 -5.05 -8.70
N GLU A 100 -8.81 -4.95 -9.82
CA GLU A 100 -9.39 -3.70 -10.29
C GLU A 100 -10.49 -3.21 -9.34
N PRO A 101 -10.79 -1.89 -9.36
CA PRO A 101 -11.82 -1.34 -8.48
C PRO A 101 -13.16 -2.05 -8.62
N TYR A 102 -13.75 -2.39 -7.49
CA TYR A 102 -15.06 -3.04 -7.42
C TYR A 102 -15.82 -2.57 -6.19
N LEU A 103 -17.14 -2.73 -6.21
CA LEU A 103 -17.99 -2.36 -5.09
C LEU A 103 -18.15 -3.54 -4.15
N ARG A 104 -17.90 -3.29 -2.86
CA ARG A 104 -18.22 -4.22 -1.78
C ARG A 104 -19.47 -3.74 -1.07
N PHE A 105 -20.27 -4.68 -0.59
CA PHE A 105 -21.50 -4.37 0.14
C PHE A 105 -22.44 -3.47 -0.68
N LYS A 106 -22.57 -3.79 -1.96
CA LYS A 106 -23.38 -3.03 -2.90
C LYS A 106 -24.81 -2.90 -2.39
N ASP A 107 -25.33 -1.67 -2.48
CA ASP A 107 -26.69 -1.31 -2.03
C ASP A 107 -26.89 -1.43 -0.52
N ASP A 108 -25.82 -1.50 0.26
CA ASP A 108 -25.80 -1.53 1.72
C ASP A 108 -25.28 -0.19 2.24
N GLU A 109 -25.55 0.11 3.53
CA GLU A 109 -25.01 1.31 4.17
C GLU A 109 -23.49 1.30 4.23
N GLN A 110 -22.86 0.12 4.16
CA GLN A 110 -21.42 -0.05 4.18
C GLN A 110 -20.82 -0.20 2.78
N GLU A 111 -21.57 0.18 1.74
CA GLU A 111 -21.06 0.12 0.38
C GLU A 111 -19.78 0.91 0.25
N GLN A 112 -18.77 0.29 -0.36
CA GLN A 112 -17.46 0.91 -0.57
C GLN A 112 -16.84 0.42 -1.86
N GLU A 113 -16.08 1.29 -2.50
CA GLU A 113 -15.26 0.91 -3.64
C GLU A 113 -13.90 0.49 -3.12
N THR A 114 -13.37 -0.62 -3.63
CA THR A 114 -12.12 -1.23 -3.15
C THR A 114 -11.27 -1.63 -4.35
N PHE A 115 -9.96 -1.46 -4.23
CA PHE A 115 -9.01 -2.07 -5.15
C PHE A 115 -7.79 -2.56 -4.38
N PHE A 116 -7.00 -3.42 -5.01
CA PHE A 116 -5.76 -3.96 -4.45
C PHE A 116 -4.62 -3.68 -5.41
N ILE A 117 -3.49 -3.28 -4.84
CA ILE A 117 -2.24 -3.04 -5.58
C ILE A 117 -1.09 -3.65 -4.81
N LYS A 118 0.02 -3.89 -5.49
CA LYS A 118 1.25 -4.38 -4.86
C LYS A 118 2.30 -3.29 -4.90
N ASP A 119 3.07 -3.16 -3.82
CA ASP A 119 4.25 -2.32 -3.90
C ASP A 119 5.35 -3.03 -4.73
N PRO A 120 6.46 -2.36 -5.05
CA PRO A 120 7.52 -2.98 -5.86
C PRO A 120 8.13 -4.25 -5.27
N SER A 121 7.95 -4.49 -3.97
CA SER A 121 8.48 -5.67 -3.28
C SER A 121 7.44 -6.76 -3.10
N GLY A 122 6.23 -6.56 -3.60
CA GLY A 122 5.16 -7.54 -3.52
C GLY A 122 4.28 -7.45 -2.27
N ASN A 123 4.47 -6.42 -1.45
CA ASN A 123 3.59 -6.19 -0.32
C ASN A 123 2.25 -5.66 -0.77
#